data_02cf14fc01b5e6f03fe2a8471200905b
#
_entry.id   02cf14fc01b5e6f03fe2a8471200905b
#
_cell.length_a   1.000
_cell.length_b   1.000
_cell.length_c   1.000
_cell.angle_alpha   90.00
_cell.angle_beta   90.00
_cell.angle_gamma   90.00
#
_symmetry.space_group_name_H-M   'P 1'
#
loop_
_entity.id
_entity.type
_entity.pdbx_description
1 polymer ?
#
loop_
_entity_poly.entity_id
_entity_poly.type
_entity_poly.pdbx_seq_one_letter_code
_entity_poly.pdbx_strand_id
1 'polypeptide(L)'
;MITFLFACYGAGMVGSNKIDRKALVMRHNVTQTHIDKLSPLSVGNGRFCYTADITGMQTFPELYREGIPLSTMSEWGWHRFPNTENYQLSDVFKYVDAYGKKVPYPIGSSPGREYLRANPHQTGLALIGLQKAEGKTLSERELSESCQQLNVWEGTLESRFKLSGSPVEVTTLCHPDKDELGYRLKSPLFSEKRLGVRICFPFPSVAFGKEPAVWDMEDSHRTWIVRGGDNDWIIKHQTD
;
A
#
# COMPACT_ATOMS: atom_id res chain seq x y z
N MET A 1 27.28 -67.20 -42.68
CA MET A 1 26.22 -66.87 -41.69
C MET A 1 26.73 -65.71 -40.88
N ILE A 2 26.28 -64.50 -41.19
CA ILE A 2 26.73 -63.23 -40.56
C ILE A 2 25.63 -62.81 -39.64
N THR A 3 25.92 -62.79 -38.33
CA THR A 3 24.96 -62.39 -37.28
C THR A 3 25.14 -60.91 -37.02
N PHE A 4 24.14 -60.08 -37.33
CA PHE A 4 24.09 -58.68 -36.94
C PHE A 4 23.54 -58.53 -35.53
N LEU A 5 24.36 -58.01 -34.61
CA LEU A 5 23.90 -57.55 -33.28
C LEU A 5 23.37 -56.11 -33.41
N PHE A 6 22.05 -55.93 -33.21
CA PHE A 6 21.45 -54.63 -33.01
C PHE A 6 21.62 -54.20 -31.54
N ALA A 7 22.44 -53.22 -31.29
CA ALA A 7 22.50 -52.56 -30.00
C ALA A 7 21.37 -51.52 -29.92
N CYS A 8 20.32 -51.77 -29.12
CA CYS A 8 19.33 -50.78 -28.77
C CYS A 8 19.94 -49.77 -27.81
N TYR A 9 20.27 -48.59 -28.31
CA TYR A 9 20.52 -47.44 -27.43
C TYR A 9 19.20 -47.02 -26.81
N GLY A 10 19.03 -47.26 -25.52
CA GLY A 10 17.95 -46.70 -24.72
C GLY A 10 18.10 -45.18 -24.66
N ALA A 11 17.22 -44.46 -25.33
CA ALA A 11 17.10 -43.02 -25.14
C ALA A 11 16.64 -42.78 -23.70
N GLY A 12 17.58 -42.41 -22.84
CA GLY A 12 17.25 -41.90 -21.50
C GLY A 12 16.31 -40.72 -21.63
N MET A 13 15.09 -40.86 -21.12
CA MET A 13 14.17 -39.72 -20.99
C MET A 13 14.86 -38.69 -20.09
N VAL A 14 15.31 -37.60 -20.68
CA VAL A 14 15.68 -36.41 -19.96
C VAL A 14 14.36 -35.91 -19.34
N GLY A 15 14.13 -36.27 -18.08
CA GLY A 15 13.02 -35.73 -17.32
C GLY A 15 13.11 -34.21 -17.38
N SER A 16 12.12 -33.54 -17.98
CA SER A 16 12.06 -32.09 -17.96
C SER A 16 11.91 -31.70 -16.50
N ASN A 17 12.99 -31.20 -15.89
CA ASN A 17 12.94 -30.59 -14.57
C ASN A 17 11.99 -29.39 -14.67
N LYS A 18 10.71 -29.60 -14.34
CA LYS A 18 9.75 -28.49 -14.24
C LYS A 18 10.24 -27.56 -13.16
N ILE A 19 10.42 -26.30 -13.50
CA ILE A 19 10.78 -25.25 -12.54
C ILE A 19 9.67 -25.15 -11.49
N ASP A 20 10.01 -25.37 -10.23
CA ASP A 20 9.10 -25.10 -9.12
C ASP A 20 8.99 -23.58 -8.91
N ARG A 21 8.02 -22.98 -9.57
CA ARG A 21 7.77 -21.54 -9.52
C ARG A 21 7.41 -21.06 -8.13
N LYS A 22 6.67 -21.85 -7.35
CA LYS A 22 6.30 -21.50 -5.98
C LYS A 22 7.53 -21.40 -5.10
N ALA A 23 8.36 -22.41 -5.08
CA ALA A 23 9.62 -22.40 -4.33
C ALA A 23 10.55 -21.25 -4.78
N LEU A 24 10.57 -20.95 -6.09
CA LEU A 24 11.35 -19.84 -6.63
C LEU A 24 10.88 -18.49 -6.10
N VAL A 25 9.59 -18.22 -6.11
CA VAL A 25 8.99 -16.97 -5.63
C VAL A 25 9.10 -16.84 -4.11
N MET A 26 8.83 -17.92 -3.37
CA MET A 26 8.91 -17.91 -1.90
C MET A 26 10.30 -17.61 -1.34
N ARG A 27 11.38 -17.78 -2.12
CA ARG A 27 12.73 -17.33 -1.73
C ARG A 27 12.84 -15.82 -1.58
N HIS A 28 11.90 -15.06 -2.13
CA HIS A 28 11.83 -13.61 -2.04
C HIS A 28 10.86 -13.11 -0.96
N ASN A 29 10.37 -13.99 -0.10
CA ASN A 29 9.60 -13.57 1.06
C ASN A 29 10.43 -12.63 1.93
N VAL A 30 9.84 -11.52 2.34
CA VAL A 30 10.49 -10.51 3.17
C VAL A 30 10.09 -10.72 4.62
N THR A 31 11.07 -10.68 5.52
CA THR A 31 10.84 -10.74 6.98
C THR A 31 11.44 -9.50 7.63
N GLN A 32 10.68 -8.82 8.48
CA GLN A 32 11.11 -7.68 9.27
C GLN A 32 10.86 -7.95 10.76
N THR A 33 11.78 -7.50 11.61
CA THR A 33 11.68 -7.65 13.07
C THR A 33 11.71 -6.32 13.81
N HIS A 34 11.79 -5.21 13.09
CA HIS A 34 11.81 -3.85 13.62
C HIS A 34 11.15 -2.90 12.62
N ILE A 35 10.84 -1.70 13.09
CA ILE A 35 10.31 -0.63 12.24
C ILE A 35 11.42 -0.11 11.34
N ASP A 36 11.21 -0.22 10.02
CA ASP A 36 12.04 0.43 9.02
C ASP A 36 11.18 1.43 8.24
N LYS A 37 11.46 2.72 8.44
CA LYS A 37 10.71 3.82 7.79
C LYS A 37 10.85 3.83 6.26
N LEU A 38 11.91 3.22 5.73
CA LEU A 38 12.21 3.21 4.30
C LEU A 38 11.73 1.93 3.61
N SER A 39 11.22 0.96 4.35
CA SER A 39 10.84 -0.35 3.82
C SER A 39 9.52 -0.88 4.39
N PRO A 40 8.42 -0.08 4.45
CA PRO A 40 7.12 -0.63 4.82
C PRO A 40 6.69 -1.70 3.81
N LEU A 41 6.04 -2.76 4.28
CA LEU A 41 5.57 -3.82 3.40
C LEU A 41 4.17 -3.49 2.86
N SER A 42 3.88 -3.97 1.65
CA SER A 42 2.63 -3.66 0.96
C SER A 42 1.93 -4.92 0.46
N VAL A 43 0.61 -4.88 0.46
CA VAL A 43 -0.26 -5.82 -0.24
C VAL A 43 -1.12 -5.07 -1.25
N GLY A 44 -1.52 -5.74 -2.33
CA GLY A 44 -2.33 -5.11 -3.36
C GLY A 44 -2.64 -6.05 -4.52
N ASN A 45 -3.41 -5.57 -5.49
CA ASN A 45 -3.83 -6.36 -6.66
C ASN A 45 -3.45 -5.71 -8.00
N GLY A 46 -2.58 -4.68 -7.98
CA GLY A 46 -2.16 -3.93 -9.16
C GLY A 46 -3.01 -2.69 -9.46
N ARG A 47 -4.22 -2.60 -8.89
CA ARG A 47 -5.12 -1.44 -8.98
C ARG A 47 -5.32 -0.77 -7.64
N PHE A 48 -5.23 -1.56 -6.59
CA PHE A 48 -5.35 -1.15 -5.20
C PHE A 48 -4.07 -1.53 -4.45
N CYS A 49 -3.61 -0.65 -3.58
CA CYS A 49 -2.40 -0.84 -2.79
C CYS A 49 -2.62 -0.39 -1.34
N TYR A 50 -2.13 -1.19 -0.43
CA TYR A 50 -2.13 -0.93 1.01
C TYR A 50 -0.74 -1.14 1.58
N THR A 51 -0.15 -0.10 2.13
CA THR A 51 1.18 -0.13 2.75
C THR A 51 1.03 -0.15 4.27
N ALA A 52 1.62 -1.13 4.93
CA ALA A 52 1.49 -1.38 6.36
C ALA A 52 2.81 -1.19 7.12
N ASP A 53 2.70 -0.79 8.38
CA ASP A 53 3.81 -0.82 9.34
C ASP A 53 4.01 -2.23 9.92
N ILE A 54 4.93 -2.36 10.89
CA ILE A 54 5.29 -3.62 11.54
C ILE A 54 4.11 -4.34 12.21
N THR A 55 3.01 -3.66 12.48
CA THR A 55 1.80 -4.27 13.05
C THR A 55 0.94 -5.00 12.02
N GLY A 56 1.27 -4.88 10.72
CA GLY A 56 0.45 -5.38 9.61
C GLY A 56 -0.73 -4.47 9.27
N MET A 57 -0.82 -3.32 9.93
CA MET A 57 -1.81 -2.28 9.72
C MET A 57 -1.13 -0.91 9.57
N GLN A 58 -1.88 0.18 9.66
CA GLN A 58 -1.35 1.55 9.59
C GLN A 58 -1.49 2.22 10.97
N THR A 59 -0.81 1.64 11.94
CA THR A 59 -0.91 2.04 13.36
C THR A 59 -0.08 3.28 13.66
N PHE A 60 1.08 3.42 13.03
CA PHE A 60 2.08 4.46 13.29
C PHE A 60 2.40 5.30 12.05
N PRO A 61 1.42 5.93 11.38
CA PRO A 61 1.70 6.68 10.15
C PRO A 61 2.71 7.82 10.37
N GLU A 62 2.75 8.41 11.55
CA GLU A 62 3.65 9.52 11.90
C GLU A 62 5.12 9.13 11.79
N LEU A 63 5.46 7.87 12.09
CA LEU A 63 6.85 7.40 12.04
C LEU A 63 7.39 7.30 10.61
N TYR A 64 6.49 7.18 9.62
CA TYR A 64 6.83 6.96 8.23
C TYR A 64 6.82 8.25 7.37
N ARG A 65 6.44 9.40 7.95
CA ARG A 65 6.35 10.69 7.23
C ARG A 65 7.64 11.12 6.55
N GLU A 66 8.76 10.88 7.20
CA GLU A 66 10.09 11.22 6.67
C GLU A 66 10.72 10.10 5.82
N GLY A 67 10.02 9.00 5.64
CA GLY A 67 10.45 7.85 4.85
C GLY A 67 9.51 7.56 3.69
N ILE A 68 9.02 6.32 3.64
CA ILE A 68 7.94 5.92 2.72
C ILE A 68 6.62 5.97 3.48
N PRO A 69 5.75 6.95 3.22
CA PRO A 69 4.50 7.11 3.97
C PRO A 69 3.57 5.91 3.83
N LEU A 70 2.88 5.58 4.92
CA LEU A 70 1.82 4.57 4.88
C LEU A 70 0.64 5.15 4.11
N SER A 71 0.09 4.36 3.19
CA SER A 71 -1.00 4.80 2.33
C SER A 71 -1.92 3.65 1.95
N THR A 72 -3.17 3.98 1.73
CA THR A 72 -4.16 3.16 1.03
C THR A 72 -4.55 3.91 -0.23
N MET A 73 -4.34 3.30 -1.39
CA MET A 73 -4.55 3.97 -2.68
C MET A 73 -5.26 3.05 -3.67
N SER A 74 -6.10 3.63 -4.50
CA SER A 74 -6.78 2.93 -5.59
C SER A 74 -6.69 3.68 -6.91
N GLU A 75 -6.80 2.96 -8.02
CA GLU A 75 -6.77 3.54 -9.37
C GLU A 75 -7.91 4.53 -9.65
N TRP A 76 -9.03 4.46 -8.92
CA TRP A 76 -10.17 5.38 -9.08
C TRP A 76 -10.10 6.63 -8.20
N GLY A 77 -9.20 6.66 -7.22
CA GLY A 77 -9.06 7.77 -6.26
C GLY A 77 -8.37 8.99 -6.86
N TRP A 78 -8.94 9.55 -7.93
CA TRP A 78 -8.41 10.74 -8.59
C TRP A 78 -9.15 12.00 -8.17
N HIS A 79 -8.40 13.07 -7.93
CA HIS A 79 -8.92 14.41 -7.69
C HIS A 79 -8.24 15.41 -8.62
N ARG A 80 -8.93 16.52 -8.89
CA ARG A 80 -8.40 17.64 -9.67
C ARG A 80 -8.94 18.94 -9.10
N PHE A 81 -8.06 19.88 -8.79
CA PHE A 81 -8.46 21.23 -8.49
C PHE A 81 -9.01 21.95 -9.72
N PRO A 82 -9.95 22.90 -9.53
CA PRO A 82 -10.46 23.72 -10.62
C PRO A 82 -9.34 24.44 -11.37
N ASN A 83 -9.41 24.46 -12.72
CA ASN A 83 -8.47 25.17 -13.56
C ASN A 83 -9.00 26.59 -13.82
N THR A 84 -8.95 27.45 -12.81
CA THR A 84 -9.49 28.82 -12.86
C THR A 84 -8.75 29.71 -13.86
N GLU A 85 -7.46 29.47 -14.03
CA GLU A 85 -6.59 30.20 -14.97
C GLU A 85 -6.60 29.61 -16.37
N ASN A 86 -7.37 28.57 -16.62
CA ASN A 86 -7.52 27.89 -17.92
C ASN A 86 -6.18 27.46 -18.55
N TYR A 87 -5.25 26.96 -17.73
CA TYR A 87 -3.97 26.43 -18.22
C TYR A 87 -4.17 25.29 -19.21
N GLN A 88 -3.41 25.37 -20.32
CA GLN A 88 -3.42 24.35 -21.37
C GLN A 88 -2.06 23.65 -21.43
N LEU A 89 -2.06 22.43 -21.97
CA LEU A 89 -0.83 21.67 -22.15
C LEU A 89 0.19 22.40 -23.05
N SER A 90 -0.30 23.18 -24.03
CA SER A 90 0.52 24.04 -24.89
C SER A 90 1.34 25.07 -24.12
N ASP A 91 0.86 25.55 -22.97
CA ASP A 91 1.48 26.61 -22.19
C ASP A 91 2.74 26.15 -21.45
N VAL A 92 2.93 24.84 -21.35
CA VAL A 92 4.05 24.25 -20.61
C VAL A 92 5.14 23.66 -21.49
N PHE A 93 4.91 23.58 -22.81
CA PHE A 93 5.90 23.05 -23.73
C PHE A 93 6.78 24.14 -24.34
N LYS A 94 8.09 23.88 -24.43
CA LYS A 94 9.02 24.52 -25.31
C LYS A 94 9.47 23.54 -26.38
N TYR A 95 9.57 24.04 -27.61
CA TYR A 95 10.07 23.22 -28.70
C TYR A 95 11.59 23.29 -28.73
N VAL A 96 12.20 22.12 -28.64
CA VAL A 96 13.66 21.96 -28.74
C VAL A 96 13.97 21.31 -30.09
N ASP A 97 14.99 21.83 -30.78
CA ASP A 97 15.49 21.19 -31.99
C ASP A 97 16.30 19.95 -31.62
N ALA A 98 15.85 18.80 -32.10
CA ALA A 98 16.50 17.53 -31.93
C ALA A 98 16.72 16.88 -33.29
N TYR A 99 17.94 16.95 -33.79
CA TYR A 99 18.35 16.44 -35.12
C TYR A 99 17.44 16.90 -36.26
N GLY A 100 17.17 18.23 -36.31
CA GLY A 100 16.34 18.86 -37.34
C GLY A 100 14.83 18.67 -37.16
N LYS A 101 14.38 18.06 -36.03
CA LYS A 101 12.98 17.96 -35.64
C LYS A 101 12.69 18.81 -34.42
N LYS A 102 11.62 19.59 -34.45
CA LYS A 102 11.12 20.30 -33.26
C LYS A 102 10.29 19.35 -32.37
N VAL A 103 10.82 19.09 -31.20
CA VAL A 103 10.19 18.19 -30.21
C VAL A 103 9.71 19.03 -29.02
N PRO A 104 8.44 18.89 -28.59
CA PRO A 104 7.93 19.60 -27.43
C PRO A 104 8.46 18.96 -26.13
N TYR A 105 9.00 19.76 -25.25
CA TYR A 105 9.46 19.37 -23.92
C TYR A 105 8.88 20.29 -22.84
N PRO A 106 8.42 19.75 -21.70
CA PRO A 106 7.98 20.54 -20.57
C PRO A 106 9.20 21.10 -19.81
N ILE A 107 9.77 22.20 -20.31
CA ILE A 107 11.00 22.81 -19.79
C ILE A 107 10.67 24.06 -18.95
N GLY A 108 11.42 24.25 -17.88
CA GLY A 108 11.32 25.41 -16.98
C GLY A 108 10.24 25.24 -15.91
N SER A 109 9.94 26.32 -15.18
CA SER A 109 8.86 26.42 -14.21
C SER A 109 7.90 27.51 -14.66
N SER A 110 6.60 27.24 -14.53
CA SER A 110 5.54 28.23 -14.73
C SER A 110 4.32 27.83 -13.89
N PRO A 111 3.43 28.74 -13.53
CA PRO A 111 2.21 28.39 -12.80
C PRO A 111 1.38 27.30 -13.50
N GLY A 112 1.25 27.37 -14.83
CA GLY A 112 0.56 26.36 -15.62
C GLY A 112 1.22 24.98 -15.54
N ARG A 113 2.55 24.94 -15.57
CA ARG A 113 3.29 23.68 -15.41
C ARG A 113 3.10 23.06 -14.02
N GLU A 114 3.17 23.86 -12.98
CA GLU A 114 2.97 23.35 -11.60
C GLU A 114 1.52 22.88 -11.41
N TYR A 115 0.54 23.60 -11.95
CA TYR A 115 -0.84 23.16 -11.96
C TYR A 115 -1.02 21.82 -12.70
N LEU A 116 -0.51 21.70 -13.94
CA LEU A 116 -0.65 20.47 -14.74
C LEU A 116 0.16 19.29 -14.18
N ARG A 117 1.24 19.56 -13.44
CA ARG A 117 2.00 18.55 -12.73
C ARG A 117 1.25 18.02 -11.51
N ALA A 118 0.53 18.90 -10.81
CA ALA A 118 -0.25 18.54 -9.63
C ALA A 118 -1.62 17.94 -9.96
N ASN A 119 -2.11 18.08 -11.21
CA ASN A 119 -3.46 17.71 -11.57
C ASN A 119 -3.55 16.89 -12.88
N PRO A 120 -4.34 15.79 -12.91
CA PRO A 120 -4.98 15.17 -11.77
C PRO A 120 -3.95 14.46 -10.87
N HIS A 121 -4.30 14.21 -9.61
CA HIS A 121 -3.49 13.46 -8.68
C HIS A 121 -4.31 12.35 -8.02
N GLN A 122 -3.63 11.30 -7.59
CA GLN A 122 -4.26 10.25 -6.78
C GLN A 122 -4.33 10.70 -5.32
N THR A 123 -5.47 10.44 -4.71
CA THR A 123 -5.71 10.75 -3.30
C THR A 123 -5.45 9.53 -2.44
N GLY A 124 -4.86 9.74 -1.28
CA GLY A 124 -4.85 8.75 -0.21
C GLY A 124 -6.27 8.49 0.27
N LEU A 125 -6.59 7.21 0.50
CA LEU A 125 -7.84 6.78 1.10
C LEU A 125 -7.72 6.71 2.63
N ALA A 126 -8.61 5.96 3.28
CA ALA A 126 -8.55 5.78 4.72
C ALA A 126 -7.24 5.12 5.17
N LEU A 127 -6.81 5.48 6.38
CA LEU A 127 -5.79 4.77 7.14
C LEU A 127 -6.46 3.87 8.18
N ILE A 128 -6.05 2.61 8.23
CA ILE A 128 -6.63 1.60 9.10
C ILE A 128 -5.54 1.06 10.04
N GLY A 129 -5.66 1.31 11.33
CA GLY A 129 -4.66 0.97 12.32
C GLY A 129 -5.24 0.46 13.63
N LEU A 130 -4.37 0.00 14.50
CA LEU A 130 -4.74 -0.40 15.85
C LEU A 130 -4.86 0.82 16.77
N GLN A 131 -5.75 0.74 17.75
CA GLN A 131 -5.97 1.77 18.75
C GLN A 131 -6.29 1.13 20.10
N LYS A 132 -5.79 1.72 21.19
CA LYS A 132 -6.20 1.33 22.54
C LYS A 132 -7.62 1.77 22.85
N ALA A 133 -8.16 1.21 23.90
CA ALA A 133 -9.42 1.66 24.47
C ALA A 133 -9.43 3.18 24.72
N GLU A 134 -10.63 3.76 24.75
CA GLU A 134 -10.85 5.19 24.98
C GLU A 134 -10.19 6.12 23.94
N GLY A 135 -9.89 5.58 22.75
CA GLY A 135 -9.29 6.37 21.68
C GLY A 135 -7.81 6.70 21.85
N LYS A 136 -7.14 6.10 22.83
CA LYS A 136 -5.71 6.35 23.07
C LYS A 136 -4.84 5.74 21.98
N THR A 137 -3.82 6.47 21.54
CA THR A 137 -2.83 5.99 20.58
C THR A 137 -1.92 4.92 21.18
N LEU A 138 -1.43 4.01 20.33
CA LEU A 138 -0.32 3.14 20.69
C LEU A 138 1.00 3.89 20.55
N SER A 139 2.00 3.47 21.33
CA SER A 139 3.40 3.85 21.09
C SER A 139 4.15 2.65 20.58
N GLU A 140 5.08 2.87 19.65
CA GLU A 140 5.98 1.83 19.14
C GLU A 140 6.82 1.19 20.25
N ARG A 141 7.07 1.92 21.34
CA ARG A 141 7.83 1.44 22.51
C ARG A 141 7.10 0.38 23.33
N GLU A 142 5.79 0.25 23.13
CA GLU A 142 4.98 -0.78 23.78
C GLU A 142 5.01 -2.11 23.03
N LEU A 143 5.59 -2.12 21.82
CA LEU A 143 5.78 -3.33 21.03
C LEU A 143 7.09 -4.03 21.41
N SER A 144 7.01 -5.34 21.49
CA SER A 144 8.18 -6.20 21.63
C SER A 144 8.00 -7.49 20.85
N GLU A 145 9.11 -8.18 20.59
CA GLU A 145 9.14 -9.47 19.86
C GLU A 145 8.40 -9.38 18.50
N SER A 146 8.57 -8.25 17.81
CA SER A 146 7.93 -8.03 16.52
C SER A 146 8.56 -8.89 15.44
N CYS A 147 7.71 -9.51 14.63
CA CYS A 147 8.07 -10.24 13.42
C CYS A 147 6.96 -10.08 12.39
N GLN A 148 7.30 -9.52 11.24
CA GLN A 148 6.39 -9.37 10.11
C GLN A 148 6.95 -10.10 8.90
N GLN A 149 6.12 -10.86 8.21
CA GLN A 149 6.49 -11.60 7.01
C GLN A 149 5.50 -11.34 5.88
N LEU A 150 6.04 -10.96 4.72
CA LEU A 150 5.29 -10.92 3.47
C LEU A 150 5.48 -12.24 2.72
N ASN A 151 4.41 -13.00 2.57
CA ASN A 151 4.38 -14.16 1.68
C ASN A 151 4.03 -13.69 0.26
N VAL A 152 5.04 -13.59 -0.59
CA VAL A 152 4.90 -13.05 -1.94
C VAL A 152 4.06 -13.95 -2.85
N TRP A 153 4.05 -15.26 -2.60
CA TRP A 153 3.27 -16.21 -3.39
C TRP A 153 1.77 -16.12 -3.08
N GLU A 154 1.42 -16.00 -1.80
CA GLU A 154 0.01 -15.96 -1.35
C GLU A 154 -0.54 -14.53 -1.32
N GLY A 155 0.33 -13.50 -1.39
CA GLY A 155 -0.06 -12.09 -1.25
C GLY A 155 -0.54 -11.75 0.16
N THR A 156 -0.03 -12.44 1.19
CA THR A 156 -0.44 -12.26 2.59
C THR A 156 0.68 -11.62 3.40
N LEU A 157 0.31 -10.71 4.28
CA LEU A 157 1.19 -10.08 5.25
C LEU A 157 0.82 -10.57 6.64
N GLU A 158 1.75 -11.24 7.32
CA GLU A 158 1.57 -11.76 8.68
C GLU A 158 2.46 -10.99 9.65
N SER A 159 1.86 -10.43 10.69
CA SER A 159 2.54 -9.70 11.75
C SER A 159 2.25 -10.34 13.10
N ARG A 160 3.28 -10.55 13.89
CA ARG A 160 3.21 -11.07 15.26
C ARG A 160 4.06 -10.17 16.14
N PHE A 161 3.51 -9.78 17.27
CA PHE A 161 4.22 -8.95 18.25
C PHE A 161 3.56 -9.08 19.63
N LYS A 162 4.22 -8.57 20.65
CA LYS A 162 3.60 -8.37 21.96
C LYS A 162 3.31 -6.89 22.16
N LEU A 163 2.11 -6.58 22.60
CA LEU A 163 1.71 -5.24 23.03
C LEU A 163 1.57 -5.22 24.54
N SER A 164 2.48 -4.50 25.21
CA SER A 164 2.56 -4.49 26.69
C SER A 164 2.56 -5.91 27.29
N GLY A 165 3.29 -6.83 26.66
CA GLY A 165 3.42 -8.22 27.08
C GLY A 165 2.34 -9.18 26.57
N SER A 166 1.22 -8.69 26.03
CA SER A 166 0.15 -9.52 25.48
C SER A 166 0.37 -9.83 23.99
N PRO A 167 0.19 -11.08 23.53
CA PRO A 167 0.40 -11.44 22.14
C PRO A 167 -0.66 -10.84 21.22
N VAL A 168 -0.23 -10.38 20.05
CA VAL A 168 -1.08 -9.88 18.96
C VAL A 168 -0.62 -10.53 17.66
N GLU A 169 -1.57 -11.08 16.90
CA GLU A 169 -1.36 -11.59 15.55
C GLU A 169 -2.29 -10.84 14.58
N VAL A 170 -1.71 -10.38 13.48
CA VAL A 170 -2.44 -9.69 12.40
C VAL A 170 -2.09 -10.38 11.09
N THR A 171 -3.10 -10.80 10.34
CA THR A 171 -2.95 -11.23 8.95
C THR A 171 -3.69 -10.22 8.08
N THR A 172 -3.01 -9.68 7.09
CA THR A 172 -3.56 -8.69 6.15
C THR A 172 -3.41 -9.20 4.73
N LEU A 173 -4.46 -9.05 3.94
CA LEU A 173 -4.48 -9.43 2.53
C LEU A 173 -5.36 -8.47 1.73
N CYS A 174 -5.10 -8.40 0.43
CA CYS A 174 -5.92 -7.69 -0.53
C CYS A 174 -6.68 -8.69 -1.39
N HIS A 175 -7.95 -8.39 -1.71
CA HIS A 175 -8.72 -9.20 -2.66
C HIS A 175 -8.08 -9.10 -4.06
N PRO A 176 -7.96 -10.20 -4.82
CA PRO A 176 -7.26 -10.18 -6.11
C PRO A 176 -7.93 -9.32 -7.18
N ASP A 177 -9.25 -9.13 -7.14
CA ASP A 177 -10.02 -8.46 -8.19
C ASP A 177 -10.84 -7.26 -7.71
N LYS A 178 -10.80 -6.96 -6.40
CA LYS A 178 -11.59 -5.87 -5.81
C LYS A 178 -10.74 -5.02 -4.89
N ASP A 179 -11.13 -3.77 -4.69
CA ASP A 179 -10.54 -2.85 -3.73
C ASP A 179 -11.03 -3.17 -2.31
N GLU A 180 -10.67 -4.36 -1.85
CA GLU A 180 -11.07 -4.90 -0.56
C GLU A 180 -9.83 -5.37 0.22
N LEU A 181 -9.78 -5.01 1.50
CA LEU A 181 -8.80 -5.50 2.46
C LEU A 181 -9.44 -6.46 3.44
N GLY A 182 -8.78 -7.59 3.65
CA GLY A 182 -9.14 -8.55 4.67
C GLY A 182 -8.14 -8.50 5.83
N TYR A 183 -8.66 -8.48 7.05
CA TYR A 183 -7.85 -8.56 8.26
C TYR A 183 -8.31 -9.70 9.15
N ARG A 184 -7.37 -10.46 9.67
CA ARG A 184 -7.61 -11.40 10.77
C ARG A 184 -6.78 -10.96 11.96
N LEU A 185 -7.44 -10.57 13.03
CA LEU A 185 -6.86 -10.07 14.27
C LEU A 185 -7.07 -11.08 15.38
N LYS A 186 -6.00 -11.43 16.10
CA LYS A 186 -6.05 -12.32 17.26
C LYS A 186 -5.24 -11.73 18.41
N SER A 187 -5.90 -11.49 19.51
CA SER A 187 -5.30 -11.15 20.79
C SER A 187 -6.33 -11.24 21.89
N PRO A 188 -5.97 -11.60 23.13
CA PRO A 188 -6.87 -11.47 24.27
C PRO A 188 -7.31 -10.02 24.51
N LEU A 189 -6.49 -9.04 24.11
CA LEU A 189 -6.79 -7.61 24.29
C LEU A 189 -8.08 -7.15 23.58
N PHE A 190 -8.52 -7.83 22.51
CA PHE A 190 -9.79 -7.53 21.84
C PHE A 190 -10.99 -7.94 22.71
N SER A 191 -10.96 -9.15 23.26
CA SER A 191 -12.04 -9.63 24.15
C SER A 191 -12.10 -8.83 25.46
N GLU A 192 -10.96 -8.35 25.94
CA GLU A 192 -10.84 -7.47 27.09
C GLU A 192 -11.24 -6.00 26.79
N LYS A 193 -11.56 -5.67 25.52
CA LYS A 193 -11.86 -4.31 25.04
C LYS A 193 -10.73 -3.30 25.30
N ARG A 194 -9.50 -3.76 25.32
CA ARG A 194 -8.28 -2.93 25.53
C ARG A 194 -7.61 -2.55 24.21
N LEU A 195 -7.93 -3.26 23.14
CA LEU A 195 -7.44 -3.01 21.78
C LEU A 195 -8.62 -3.01 20.82
N GLY A 196 -8.58 -2.13 19.83
CA GLY A 196 -9.56 -1.99 18.77
C GLY A 196 -8.92 -1.56 17.46
N VAL A 197 -9.74 -1.32 16.46
CA VAL A 197 -9.33 -0.83 15.14
C VAL A 197 -9.80 0.61 14.98
N ARG A 198 -8.92 1.46 14.46
CA ARG A 198 -9.19 2.85 14.10
C ARG A 198 -9.21 2.95 12.59
N ILE A 199 -10.16 3.70 12.06
CA ILE A 199 -10.21 4.13 10.66
C ILE A 199 -10.16 5.65 10.63
N CYS A 200 -9.15 6.22 9.96
CA CYS A 200 -8.95 7.65 9.83
C CYS A 200 -9.04 8.07 8.36
N PHE A 201 -9.62 9.24 8.12
CA PHE A 201 -9.76 9.83 6.79
C PHE A 201 -9.11 11.21 6.81
N PRO A 202 -7.79 11.32 6.64
CA PRO A 202 -7.11 12.61 6.58
C PRO A 202 -7.48 13.34 5.28
N PHE A 203 -7.27 14.66 5.26
CA PHE A 203 -7.38 15.42 4.03
C PHE A 203 -6.28 14.96 3.05
N PRO A 204 -6.59 14.70 1.76
CA PRO A 204 -5.60 14.20 0.82
C PRO A 204 -4.57 15.27 0.47
N SER A 205 -3.30 14.90 0.47
CA SER A 205 -2.21 15.76 0.01
C SER A 205 -2.07 15.67 -1.50
N VAL A 206 -1.79 16.82 -2.13
CA VAL A 206 -1.47 16.94 -3.55
C VAL A 206 0.03 17.13 -3.80
N ALA A 207 0.83 17.15 -2.77
CA ALA A 207 2.25 17.38 -2.87
C ALA A 207 2.97 16.14 -3.43
N PHE A 208 3.50 16.27 -4.64
CA PHE A 208 4.25 15.20 -5.31
C PHE A 208 5.44 14.74 -4.47
N GLY A 209 5.55 13.43 -4.25
CA GLY A 209 6.65 12.80 -3.51
C GLY A 209 6.63 13.07 -2.00
N LYS A 210 5.49 13.47 -1.44
CA LYS A 210 5.30 13.67 0.01
C LYS A 210 4.20 12.77 0.53
N GLU A 211 3.97 12.84 1.84
CA GLU A 211 2.89 12.13 2.52
C GLU A 211 1.54 12.38 1.81
N PRO A 212 0.74 11.33 1.54
CA PRO A 212 -0.55 11.46 0.86
C PRO A 212 -1.66 12.03 1.75
N ALA A 213 -1.34 12.44 2.96
CA ALA A 213 -2.25 12.96 3.97
C ALA A 213 -1.81 14.32 4.50
N VAL A 214 -2.77 15.22 4.72
CA VAL A 214 -2.59 16.50 5.42
C VAL A 214 -3.40 16.41 6.71
N TRP A 215 -2.73 16.56 7.85
CA TRP A 215 -3.31 16.30 9.17
C TRP A 215 -3.86 17.53 9.88
N ASP A 216 -3.52 18.73 9.41
CA ASP A 216 -3.88 20.04 9.96
C ASP A 216 -4.97 20.76 9.16
N MET A 217 -5.73 20.03 8.33
CA MET A 217 -6.83 20.57 7.54
C MET A 217 -8.18 19.93 7.91
N GLU A 218 -8.45 19.82 9.19
CA GLU A 218 -9.68 19.17 9.72
C GLU A 218 -10.96 19.83 9.24
N ASP A 219 -10.98 21.14 9.07
CA ASP A 219 -12.14 21.90 8.61
C ASP A 219 -12.39 21.80 7.09
N SER A 220 -11.44 21.25 6.33
CA SER A 220 -11.52 21.16 4.87
C SER A 220 -12.12 19.86 4.35
N HIS A 221 -12.51 18.96 5.25
CA HIS A 221 -13.13 17.70 4.90
C HIS A 221 -14.14 17.25 5.96
N ARG A 222 -15.00 16.31 5.59
CA ARG A 222 -15.99 15.77 6.50
C ARG A 222 -16.17 14.27 6.32
N THR A 223 -16.21 13.55 7.45
CA THR A 223 -16.49 12.12 7.47
C THR A 223 -17.70 11.83 8.35
N TRP A 224 -18.62 11.00 7.88
CA TRP A 224 -19.78 10.59 8.66
C TRP A 224 -20.24 9.19 8.31
N ILE A 225 -20.90 8.54 9.26
CA ILE A 225 -21.53 7.24 9.06
C ILE A 225 -22.89 7.48 8.42
N VAL A 226 -23.09 6.92 7.20
CA VAL A 226 -24.35 7.00 6.47
C VAL A 226 -25.30 5.91 6.94
N ARG A 227 -24.77 4.70 7.13
CA ARG A 227 -25.49 3.54 7.65
C ARG A 227 -24.55 2.74 8.57
N GLY A 228 -25.09 2.31 9.70
CA GLY A 228 -24.43 1.37 10.60
C GLY A 228 -25.37 0.24 10.95
N GLY A 229 -24.86 -0.97 10.96
CA GLY A 229 -25.52 -2.18 11.40
C GLY A 229 -24.64 -2.94 12.38
N ASP A 230 -25.06 -4.12 12.79
CA ASP A 230 -24.30 -4.94 13.73
C ASP A 230 -22.96 -5.41 13.15
N ASN A 231 -22.93 -5.62 11.81
CA ASN A 231 -21.75 -6.17 11.12
C ASN A 231 -21.36 -5.41 9.85
N ASP A 232 -22.08 -4.34 9.48
CA ASP A 232 -21.78 -3.55 8.27
C ASP A 232 -21.94 -2.05 8.53
N TRP A 233 -21.01 -1.27 7.98
CA TRP A 233 -20.97 0.18 8.12
C TRP A 233 -20.70 0.83 6.78
N ILE A 234 -21.47 1.86 6.46
CA ILE A 234 -21.20 2.73 5.31
C ILE A 234 -20.71 4.07 5.83
N ILE A 235 -19.48 4.40 5.49
CA ILE A 235 -18.84 5.66 5.84
C ILE A 235 -18.71 6.48 4.58
N LYS A 236 -19.10 7.76 4.64
CA LYS A 236 -18.88 8.71 3.58
C LYS A 236 -17.84 9.73 4.01
N HIS A 237 -16.88 9.96 3.14
CA HIS A 237 -15.85 10.97 3.27
C HIS A 237 -15.98 11.95 2.12
N GLN A 238 -15.98 13.23 2.43
CA GLN A 238 -16.11 14.32 1.47
C GLN A 238 -14.96 15.30 1.69
N THR A 239 -14.27 15.61 0.60
CA THR A 239 -13.28 16.70 0.51
C THR A 239 -13.85 17.73 -0.44
N ASP A 240 -13.95 18.99 -0.01
CA ASP A 240 -14.44 20.14 -0.80
C ASP A 240 -15.71 19.91 -1.65
#